data_1943a4d0ad61a7bcee899db24554d6d7
#
_entry.id   1943a4d0ad61a7bcee899db24554d6d7
#
_cell.length_a   1.000
_cell.length_b   1.000
_cell.length_c   1.000
_cell.angle_alpha   90.00
_cell.angle_beta   90.00
_cell.angle_gamma   90.00
#
_symmetry.space_group_name_H-M   'P 1'
#
loop_
_entity.id
_entity.type
_entity.pdbx_description
1 polymer ?
#
loop_
_entity_poly.entity_id
_entity_poly.type
_entity_poly.pdbx_seq_one_letter_code
_entity_poly.pdbx_strand_id
1 'polypeptide(L)'
;VKTHLEDGKMAITMEMENEDEEAWMSTYNLLTWKPVIYAANVAEGDLADDGESNSHVQAVRKYAAEQNSEIFVICAEIEEEISELDDDEKKMFLEDLGLTESGLEKLVKASYHLLGLMSFLTSGEDETRAWTIKIGTKAPQAAGKIHTDFERGFIKAEVVNYQDLLDCGSYA
;
A
#
# COMPACT_ATOMS: atom_id res chain seq x y z
N VAL A 1 -24.85 -15.06 -4.66
CA VAL A 1 -23.59 -15.36 -3.93
C VAL A 1 -23.27 -16.85 -4.03
N LYS A 2 -24.10 -17.75 -3.46
CA LYS A 2 -23.81 -19.19 -3.36
C LYS A 2 -23.43 -19.79 -4.74
N THR A 3 -24.31 -19.66 -5.72
CA THR A 3 -24.08 -20.22 -7.06
C THR A 3 -22.79 -19.69 -7.72
N HIS A 4 -22.52 -18.38 -7.55
CA HIS A 4 -21.31 -17.74 -8.09
C HIS A 4 -20.03 -18.35 -7.52
N LEU A 5 -20.01 -18.61 -6.20
CA LEU A 5 -18.89 -19.24 -5.52
C LEU A 5 -18.78 -20.75 -5.84
N GLU A 6 -19.90 -21.47 -5.99
CA GLU A 6 -19.91 -22.85 -6.44
C GLU A 6 -19.38 -23.03 -7.87
N ASP A 7 -19.54 -22.01 -8.72
CA ASP A 7 -18.93 -21.93 -10.05
C ASP A 7 -17.41 -21.64 -10.02
N GLY A 8 -16.80 -21.52 -8.83
CA GLY A 8 -15.37 -21.25 -8.65
C GLY A 8 -14.97 -19.79 -8.92
N LYS A 9 -15.93 -18.86 -8.99
CA LYS A 9 -15.68 -17.43 -9.20
C LYS A 9 -15.44 -16.72 -7.88
N MET A 10 -14.55 -15.71 -7.88
CA MET A 10 -14.32 -14.88 -6.70
C MET A 10 -15.53 -13.98 -6.42
N ALA A 11 -15.87 -13.79 -5.13
CA ALA A 11 -17.01 -12.95 -4.75
C ALA A 11 -16.89 -11.51 -5.28
N ILE A 12 -15.69 -10.94 -5.34
CA ILE A 12 -15.43 -9.58 -5.84
C ILE A 12 -15.81 -9.38 -7.31
N THR A 13 -15.95 -10.48 -8.09
CA THR A 13 -16.38 -10.42 -9.49
C THR A 13 -17.90 -10.43 -9.67
N MET A 14 -18.66 -10.43 -8.57
CA MET A 14 -20.12 -10.29 -8.64
C MET A 14 -20.50 -8.84 -8.94
N GLU A 15 -21.43 -8.68 -9.88
CA GLU A 15 -22.07 -7.38 -10.09
C GLU A 15 -23.13 -7.16 -8.99
N MET A 16 -23.08 -6.00 -8.34
CA MET A 16 -24.06 -5.56 -7.36
C MET A 16 -25.04 -4.58 -8.00
N GLU A 17 -26.31 -4.70 -7.69
CA GLU A 17 -27.35 -3.85 -8.25
C GLU A 17 -27.44 -2.49 -7.54
N ASN A 18 -26.97 -2.42 -6.27
CA ASN A 18 -27.06 -1.23 -5.45
C ASN A 18 -26.07 -1.28 -4.27
N GLU A 19 -25.90 -0.14 -3.59
CA GLU A 19 -25.00 0.03 -2.44
C GLU A 19 -25.41 -0.84 -1.22
N ASP A 20 -26.69 -1.16 -1.06
CA ASP A 20 -27.15 -2.00 0.05
C ASP A 20 -26.66 -3.45 -0.10
N GLU A 21 -26.63 -3.97 -1.33
CA GLU A 21 -26.11 -5.30 -1.62
C GLU A 21 -24.59 -5.37 -1.37
N GLU A 22 -23.85 -4.32 -1.74
CA GLU A 22 -22.43 -4.21 -1.47
C GLU A 22 -22.16 -4.17 0.05
N ALA A 23 -22.98 -3.40 0.80
CA ALA A 23 -22.91 -3.36 2.24
C ALA A 23 -23.17 -4.73 2.87
N TRP A 24 -24.17 -5.49 2.38
CA TRP A 24 -24.45 -6.85 2.85
C TRP A 24 -23.32 -7.82 2.53
N MET A 25 -22.76 -7.77 1.32
CA MET A 25 -21.62 -8.60 0.94
C MET A 25 -20.42 -8.38 1.87
N SER A 26 -20.16 -7.16 2.25
CA SER A 26 -19.10 -6.81 3.19
C SER A 26 -19.29 -7.45 4.57
N THR A 27 -20.54 -7.70 5.01
CA THR A 27 -20.83 -8.35 6.30
C THR A 27 -20.47 -9.84 6.33
N TYR A 28 -20.45 -10.52 5.18
CA TYR A 28 -20.07 -11.93 5.09
C TYR A 28 -18.58 -12.19 5.30
N ASN A 29 -17.73 -11.15 5.23
CA ASN A 29 -16.29 -11.26 5.43
C ASN A 29 -15.60 -12.32 4.54
N LEU A 30 -16.10 -12.54 3.34
CA LEU A 30 -15.55 -13.52 2.41
C LEU A 30 -14.13 -13.09 1.99
N LEU A 31 -13.18 -14.03 2.03
CA LEU A 31 -11.80 -13.76 1.58
C LEU A 31 -11.75 -13.31 0.11
N THR A 32 -12.57 -13.95 -0.73
CA THR A 32 -12.64 -13.63 -2.17
C THR A 32 -13.41 -12.34 -2.47
N TRP A 33 -14.00 -11.68 -1.47
CA TRP A 33 -14.56 -10.33 -1.57
C TRP A 33 -13.52 -9.23 -1.36
N LYS A 34 -12.43 -9.56 -0.68
CA LYS A 34 -11.36 -8.61 -0.38
C LYS A 34 -10.49 -8.37 -1.62
N PRO A 35 -10.04 -7.14 -1.85
CA PRO A 35 -9.04 -6.87 -2.87
C PRO A 35 -7.74 -7.63 -2.60
N VAL A 36 -7.05 -8.03 -3.67
CA VAL A 36 -5.87 -8.91 -3.61
C VAL A 36 -4.67 -8.21 -4.25
N ILE A 37 -3.50 -8.39 -3.65
CA ILE A 37 -2.20 -8.06 -4.23
C ILE A 37 -1.44 -9.38 -4.43
N TYR A 38 -0.83 -9.54 -5.59
CA TYR A 38 0.03 -10.69 -5.89
C TYR A 38 1.49 -10.37 -5.59
N ALA A 39 2.13 -11.14 -4.73
CA ALA A 39 3.57 -11.08 -4.49
C ALA A 39 4.23 -12.25 -5.24
N ALA A 40 4.91 -11.97 -6.32
CA ALA A 40 5.66 -12.98 -7.07
C ALA A 40 7.02 -13.20 -6.42
N ASN A 41 7.15 -14.30 -5.65
CA ASN A 41 8.41 -14.66 -5.01
C ASN A 41 9.33 -15.32 -6.01
N VAL A 42 10.50 -14.72 -6.25
CA VAL A 42 11.49 -15.14 -7.24
C VAL A 42 12.87 -15.37 -6.60
N ALA A 43 13.80 -15.95 -7.34
CA ALA A 43 15.21 -15.98 -6.94
C ALA A 43 15.88 -14.61 -7.14
N GLU A 44 16.99 -14.37 -6.44
CA GLU A 44 17.76 -13.12 -6.51
C GLU A 44 18.05 -12.66 -7.94
N GLY A 45 18.46 -13.58 -8.83
CA GLY A 45 18.80 -13.27 -10.22
C GLY A 45 17.67 -12.67 -11.05
N ASP A 46 16.41 -12.83 -10.63
CA ASP A 46 15.24 -12.29 -11.32
C ASP A 46 14.82 -10.90 -10.76
N LEU A 47 15.47 -10.41 -9.70
CA LEU A 47 15.11 -9.10 -9.10
C LEU A 47 15.56 -7.93 -9.95
N ALA A 48 16.74 -8.01 -10.56
CA ALA A 48 17.36 -6.89 -11.27
C ALA A 48 16.52 -6.37 -12.47
N ASP A 49 15.75 -7.27 -13.12
CA ASP A 49 14.84 -6.93 -14.21
C ASP A 49 13.37 -6.97 -13.80
N ASP A 50 13.08 -6.97 -12.48
CA ASP A 50 11.73 -7.07 -11.91
C ASP A 50 10.96 -8.31 -12.43
N GLY A 51 11.70 -9.41 -12.71
CA GLY A 51 11.14 -10.66 -13.21
C GLY A 51 10.65 -10.61 -14.67
N GLU A 52 11.06 -9.62 -15.45
CA GLU A 52 10.65 -9.45 -16.86
C GLU A 52 11.00 -10.67 -17.72
N SER A 53 12.16 -11.28 -17.49
CA SER A 53 12.62 -12.49 -18.20
C SER A 53 12.00 -13.78 -17.66
N ASN A 54 11.35 -13.75 -16.49
CA ASN A 54 10.77 -14.94 -15.86
C ASN A 54 9.34 -15.21 -16.39
N SER A 55 9.17 -16.32 -17.10
CA SER A 55 7.89 -16.70 -17.71
C SER A 55 6.76 -16.93 -16.69
N HIS A 56 7.09 -17.34 -15.45
CA HIS A 56 6.09 -17.51 -14.39
C HIS A 56 5.61 -16.15 -13.87
N VAL A 57 6.52 -15.19 -13.72
CA VAL A 57 6.15 -13.81 -13.36
C VAL A 57 5.24 -13.21 -14.43
N GLN A 58 5.56 -13.39 -15.71
CA GLN A 58 4.72 -12.90 -16.81
C GLN A 58 3.32 -13.54 -16.79
N ALA A 59 3.22 -14.84 -16.45
CA ALA A 59 1.92 -15.49 -16.30
C ALA A 59 1.10 -14.90 -15.15
N VAL A 60 1.74 -14.60 -14.01
CA VAL A 60 1.08 -13.95 -12.87
C VAL A 60 0.69 -12.51 -13.21
N ARG A 61 1.55 -11.73 -13.90
CA ARG A 61 1.24 -10.37 -14.37
C ARG A 61 -0.02 -10.35 -15.24
N LYS A 62 -0.10 -11.29 -16.19
CA LYS A 62 -1.27 -11.43 -17.06
C LYS A 62 -2.53 -11.73 -16.25
N TYR A 63 -2.44 -12.70 -15.32
CA TYR A 63 -3.57 -13.07 -14.48
C TYR A 63 -4.02 -11.92 -13.55
N ALA A 64 -3.07 -11.22 -12.93
CA ALA A 64 -3.35 -10.06 -12.08
C ALA A 64 -4.06 -8.95 -12.88
N ALA A 65 -3.62 -8.69 -14.11
CA ALA A 65 -4.26 -7.70 -14.99
C ALA A 65 -5.71 -8.09 -15.35
N GLU A 66 -5.97 -9.37 -15.62
CA GLU A 66 -7.33 -9.88 -15.85
C GLU A 66 -8.26 -9.71 -14.63
N GLN A 67 -7.69 -9.73 -13.41
CA GLN A 67 -8.41 -9.52 -12.16
C GLN A 67 -8.41 -8.05 -11.69
N ASN A 68 -7.83 -7.14 -12.46
CA ASN A 68 -7.61 -5.73 -12.06
C ASN A 68 -6.90 -5.61 -10.70
N SER A 69 -5.93 -6.48 -10.45
CA SER A 69 -5.15 -6.56 -9.23
C SER A 69 -3.71 -6.14 -9.46
N GLU A 70 -3.07 -5.60 -8.43
CA GLU A 70 -1.64 -5.26 -8.48
C GLU A 70 -0.76 -6.49 -8.25
N ILE A 71 0.44 -6.43 -8.80
CA ILE A 71 1.50 -7.42 -8.59
C ILE A 71 2.82 -6.69 -8.35
N PHE A 72 3.63 -7.23 -7.45
CA PHE A 72 5.03 -6.84 -7.30
C PHE A 72 5.92 -8.09 -7.19
N VAL A 73 7.20 -7.91 -7.53
CA VAL A 73 8.20 -8.99 -7.48
C VAL A 73 9.03 -8.83 -6.22
N ILE A 74 9.30 -9.93 -5.54
CA ILE A 74 10.04 -10.00 -4.28
C ILE A 74 10.92 -11.26 -4.27
N CYS A 75 12.05 -11.19 -3.58
CA CYS A 75 12.82 -12.35 -3.16
C CYS A 75 12.79 -12.41 -1.63
N ALA A 76 12.11 -13.41 -1.07
CA ALA A 76 11.99 -13.55 0.37
C ALA A 76 13.33 -13.81 1.07
N GLU A 77 14.29 -14.46 0.40
CA GLU A 77 15.66 -14.67 0.89
C GLU A 77 16.39 -13.33 1.08
N ILE A 78 16.35 -12.47 0.07
CA ILE A 78 16.92 -11.12 0.15
C ILE A 78 16.24 -10.27 1.23
N GLU A 79 14.91 -10.37 1.40
CA GLU A 79 14.20 -9.64 2.47
C GLU A 79 14.62 -10.12 3.87
N GLU A 80 14.91 -11.41 4.04
CA GLU A 80 15.44 -11.94 5.30
C GLU A 80 16.83 -11.35 5.59
N GLU A 81 17.74 -11.37 4.62
CA GLU A 81 19.07 -10.77 4.76
C GLU A 81 19.02 -9.27 5.09
N ILE A 82 18.22 -8.51 4.36
CA ILE A 82 18.04 -7.06 4.58
C ILE A 82 17.48 -6.76 5.98
N SER A 83 16.63 -7.64 6.51
CA SER A 83 16.00 -7.41 7.82
C SER A 83 16.98 -7.40 9.00
N GLU A 84 18.16 -7.99 8.82
CA GLU A 84 19.22 -8.05 9.83
C GLU A 84 20.21 -6.88 9.74
N LEU A 85 20.15 -6.07 8.66
CA LEU A 85 21.06 -4.96 8.39
C LEU A 85 20.56 -3.64 9.02
N ASP A 86 21.49 -2.75 9.33
CA ASP A 86 21.13 -1.37 9.66
C ASP A 86 20.75 -0.56 8.40
N ASP A 87 20.23 0.65 8.57
CA ASP A 87 19.68 1.45 7.47
C ASP A 87 20.73 1.80 6.40
N ASP A 88 21.99 2.04 6.80
CA ASP A 88 23.07 2.39 5.87
C ASP A 88 23.53 1.14 5.11
N GLU A 89 23.71 0.03 5.80
CA GLU A 89 24.06 -1.27 5.21
C GLU A 89 22.97 -1.76 4.24
N LYS A 90 21.69 -1.64 4.65
CA LYS A 90 20.54 -1.97 3.80
C LYS A 90 20.54 -1.18 2.51
N LYS A 91 20.81 0.13 2.57
CA LYS A 91 20.87 0.96 1.39
C LYS A 91 21.97 0.54 0.43
N MET A 92 23.17 0.27 0.95
CA MET A 92 24.30 -0.19 0.14
C MET A 92 24.00 -1.54 -0.51
N PHE A 93 23.39 -2.46 0.24
CA PHE A 93 23.03 -3.79 -0.25
C PHE A 93 22.00 -3.73 -1.39
N LEU A 94 20.97 -2.90 -1.25
CA LEU A 94 19.98 -2.67 -2.31
C LEU A 94 20.61 -2.04 -3.56
N GLU A 95 21.50 -1.06 -3.39
CA GLU A 95 22.25 -0.43 -4.50
C GLU A 95 23.12 -1.45 -5.25
N ASP A 96 23.80 -2.36 -4.55
CA ASP A 96 24.62 -3.41 -5.14
C ASP A 96 23.78 -4.41 -5.97
N LEU A 97 22.53 -4.67 -5.56
CA LEU A 97 21.56 -5.47 -6.32
C LEU A 97 20.87 -4.69 -7.45
N GLY A 98 21.14 -3.39 -7.60
CA GLY A 98 20.47 -2.54 -8.58
C GLY A 98 19.02 -2.20 -8.23
N LEU A 99 18.65 -2.34 -6.95
CA LEU A 99 17.31 -2.08 -6.45
C LEU A 99 17.23 -0.69 -5.82
N THR A 100 16.10 -0.03 -5.98
CA THR A 100 15.82 1.30 -5.38
C THR A 100 15.09 1.21 -4.04
N GLU A 101 14.44 0.08 -3.77
CA GLU A 101 13.64 -0.15 -2.57
C GLU A 101 13.50 -1.66 -2.29
N SER A 102 13.23 -2.00 -1.04
CA SER A 102 12.98 -3.39 -0.62
C SER A 102 11.59 -3.89 -1.04
N GLY A 103 11.41 -5.20 -1.06
CA GLY A 103 10.10 -5.81 -1.31
C GLY A 103 9.08 -5.45 -0.24
N LEU A 104 9.50 -5.26 1.02
CA LEU A 104 8.62 -4.76 2.09
C LEU A 104 8.13 -3.34 1.79
N GLU A 105 8.98 -2.45 1.29
CA GLU A 105 8.58 -1.09 0.89
C GLU A 105 7.60 -1.13 -0.29
N LYS A 106 7.84 -2.00 -1.28
CA LYS A 106 6.90 -2.24 -2.39
C LYS A 106 5.54 -2.72 -1.87
N LEU A 107 5.53 -3.70 -0.93
CA LEU A 107 4.31 -4.21 -0.32
C LEU A 107 3.52 -3.13 0.41
N VAL A 108 4.20 -2.29 1.20
CA VAL A 108 3.56 -1.17 1.93
C VAL A 108 2.92 -0.19 0.94
N LYS A 109 3.65 0.23 -0.10
CA LYS A 109 3.14 1.16 -1.12
C LYS A 109 1.93 0.59 -1.85
N ALA A 110 2.02 -0.67 -2.32
CA ALA A 110 0.93 -1.34 -3.01
C ALA A 110 -0.31 -1.50 -2.10
N SER A 111 -0.11 -1.81 -0.82
CA SER A 111 -1.18 -1.93 0.16
C SER A 111 -1.88 -0.60 0.42
N TYR A 112 -1.12 0.49 0.56
CA TYR A 112 -1.67 1.84 0.72
C TYR A 112 -2.48 2.26 -0.51
N HIS A 113 -1.95 2.00 -1.70
CA HIS A 113 -2.66 2.29 -2.96
C HIS A 113 -3.96 1.48 -3.07
N LEU A 114 -3.90 0.17 -2.86
CA LEU A 114 -5.06 -0.73 -2.92
C LEU A 114 -6.18 -0.31 -1.96
N LEU A 115 -5.81 0.10 -0.74
CA LEU A 115 -6.76 0.51 0.30
C LEU A 115 -7.18 1.98 0.17
N GLY A 116 -6.65 2.72 -0.82
CA GLY A 116 -6.90 4.14 -1.01
C GLY A 116 -6.46 4.97 0.19
N LEU A 117 -5.32 4.61 0.79
CA LEU A 117 -4.76 5.28 1.96
C LEU A 117 -3.67 6.29 1.58
N MET A 118 -3.54 7.29 2.40
CA MET A 118 -2.43 8.23 2.41
C MET A 118 -2.05 8.60 3.83
N SER A 119 -0.83 9.08 4.03
CA SER A 119 -0.39 9.61 5.31
C SER A 119 -0.12 11.10 5.22
N PHE A 120 -0.41 11.81 6.32
CA PHE A 120 0.09 13.15 6.56
C PHE A 120 0.91 13.18 7.84
N LEU A 121 1.82 14.13 7.94
CA LEU A 121 2.68 14.29 9.10
C LEU A 121 2.21 15.47 9.95
N THR A 122 2.32 15.33 11.25
CA THR A 122 2.32 16.46 12.17
C THR A 122 3.70 16.59 12.77
N SER A 123 4.20 17.82 12.88
CA SER A 123 5.47 18.13 13.52
C SER A 123 5.23 19.22 14.57
N GLY A 124 5.63 18.94 15.80
CA GLY A 124 5.63 19.85 16.94
C GLY A 124 7.00 19.87 17.60
N GLU A 125 7.13 20.60 18.70
CA GLU A 125 8.39 20.68 19.47
C GLU A 125 8.77 19.31 20.07
N ASP A 126 7.78 18.54 20.51
CA ASP A 126 8.00 17.29 21.24
C ASP A 126 7.91 16.04 20.35
N GLU A 127 7.14 16.09 19.26
CA GLU A 127 6.81 14.89 18.47
C GLU A 127 6.62 15.20 16.97
N THR A 128 7.15 14.33 16.13
CA THR A 128 6.76 14.22 14.72
C THR A 128 6.07 12.88 14.51
N ARG A 129 4.86 12.90 13.92
CA ARG A 129 4.03 11.70 13.79
C ARG A 129 3.32 11.63 12.45
N ALA A 130 3.26 10.39 11.90
CA ALA A 130 2.48 10.06 10.72
C ALA A 130 1.05 9.62 11.09
N TRP A 131 0.07 10.09 10.32
CA TRP A 131 -1.35 9.78 10.49
C TRP A 131 -1.90 9.24 9.20
N THR A 132 -2.50 8.06 9.24
CA THR A 132 -3.09 7.41 8.06
C THR A 132 -4.56 7.78 7.91
N ILE A 133 -4.91 8.24 6.72
CA ILE A 133 -6.28 8.61 6.31
C ILE A 133 -6.61 8.01 4.94
N LYS A 134 -7.88 8.00 4.58
CA LYS A 134 -8.27 7.69 3.20
C LYS A 134 -8.02 8.87 2.27
N ILE A 135 -7.62 8.59 1.03
CA ILE A 135 -7.53 9.60 -0.03
C ILE A 135 -8.90 10.28 -0.18
N GLY A 136 -8.91 11.61 -0.27
CA GLY A 136 -10.14 12.41 -0.31
C GLY A 136 -10.74 12.78 1.05
N THR A 137 -10.14 12.34 2.16
CA THR A 137 -10.53 12.80 3.51
C THR A 137 -10.34 14.30 3.60
N LYS A 138 -11.38 15.02 4.06
CA LYS A 138 -11.32 16.47 4.23
C LYS A 138 -10.55 16.86 5.48
N ALA A 139 -10.01 18.08 5.51
CA ALA A 139 -9.15 18.58 6.59
C ALA A 139 -9.75 18.44 8.01
N PRO A 140 -11.03 18.73 8.26
CA PRO A 140 -11.60 18.53 9.61
C PRO A 140 -11.55 17.07 10.06
N GLN A 141 -11.92 16.11 9.19
CA GLN A 141 -11.89 14.69 9.50
C GLN A 141 -10.45 14.18 9.65
N ALA A 142 -9.51 14.70 8.85
CA ALA A 142 -8.08 14.41 9.02
C ALA A 142 -7.57 14.87 10.39
N ALA A 143 -7.91 16.09 10.81
CA ALA A 143 -7.60 16.62 12.13
C ALA A 143 -8.24 15.78 13.25
N GLY A 144 -9.42 15.21 13.02
CA GLY A 144 -10.10 14.26 13.91
C GLY A 144 -9.34 12.97 14.17
N LYS A 145 -8.42 12.57 13.28
CA LYS A 145 -7.51 11.44 13.51
C LYS A 145 -6.48 11.73 14.59
N ILE A 146 -6.09 12.99 14.76
CA ILE A 146 -5.17 13.43 15.81
C ILE A 146 -5.93 13.45 17.15
N HIS A 147 -7.07 14.14 17.19
CA HIS A 147 -7.94 14.19 18.35
C HIS A 147 -9.37 14.61 17.92
N THR A 148 -10.39 14.00 18.54
CA THR A 148 -11.80 14.25 18.20
C THR A 148 -12.21 15.72 18.34
N ASP A 149 -11.62 16.44 19.29
CA ASP A 149 -11.91 17.87 19.48
C ASP A 149 -11.39 18.73 18.32
N PHE A 150 -10.33 18.30 17.64
CA PHE A 150 -9.81 18.99 16.47
C PHE A 150 -10.75 18.92 15.27
N GLU A 151 -11.54 17.84 15.15
CA GLU A 151 -12.59 17.78 14.12
C GLU A 151 -13.70 18.78 14.39
N ARG A 152 -14.19 18.83 15.63
CA ARG A 152 -15.30 19.71 16.05
C ARG A 152 -14.92 21.18 16.05
N GLY A 153 -13.70 21.48 16.47
CA GLY A 153 -13.16 22.83 16.60
C GLY A 153 -12.33 23.29 15.41
N PHE A 154 -12.35 22.55 14.28
CA PHE A 154 -11.48 22.85 13.14
C PHE A 154 -11.79 24.23 12.55
N ILE A 155 -10.76 25.06 12.46
CA ILE A 155 -10.84 26.39 11.83
C ILE A 155 -9.98 26.42 10.58
N LYS A 156 -8.69 26.11 10.72
CA LYS A 156 -7.70 26.05 9.64
C LYS A 156 -6.53 25.15 10.02
N ALA A 157 -5.82 24.67 9.04
CA ALA A 157 -4.50 24.04 9.19
C ALA A 157 -3.49 24.81 8.33
N GLU A 158 -2.28 24.95 8.83
CA GLU A 158 -1.12 25.33 8.02
C GLU A 158 -0.49 24.05 7.50
N VAL A 159 -0.32 23.96 6.19
CA VAL A 159 0.18 22.77 5.51
C VAL A 159 1.32 23.17 4.60
N VAL A 160 2.42 22.45 4.71
CA VAL A 160 3.58 22.57 3.84
C VAL A 160 3.80 21.24 3.12
N ASN A 161 4.29 21.30 1.90
CA ASN A 161 4.70 20.09 1.20
C ASN A 161 5.90 19.47 1.91
N TYR A 162 5.88 18.15 2.07
CA TYR A 162 6.92 17.40 2.77
C TYR A 162 8.31 17.62 2.12
N GLN A 163 8.39 17.55 0.79
CA GLN A 163 9.66 17.73 0.08
C GLN A 163 10.18 19.17 0.22
N ASP A 164 9.29 20.16 0.11
CA ASP A 164 9.67 21.57 0.28
C ASP A 164 10.26 21.83 1.68
N LEU A 165 9.67 21.21 2.71
CA LEU A 165 10.18 21.32 4.08
C LEU A 165 11.57 20.68 4.24
N LEU A 166 11.81 19.52 3.63
CA LEU A 166 13.11 18.86 3.65
C LEU A 166 14.16 19.70 2.92
N ASP A 167 13.82 20.21 1.75
CA ASP A 167 14.73 21.00 0.91
C ASP A 167 15.11 22.34 1.58
N CYS A 168 14.17 22.97 2.28
CA CYS A 168 14.42 24.18 3.07
C CYS A 168 15.12 23.92 4.40
N GLY A 169 14.99 22.73 4.96
CA GLY A 169 15.61 22.33 6.24
C GLY A 169 14.98 22.95 7.49
N SER A 170 14.00 23.85 7.36
CA SER A 170 13.30 24.48 8.47
C SER A 170 11.97 25.09 8.03
N TYR A 171 11.13 25.51 9.03
CA TYR A 171 9.91 26.28 8.81
C TYR A 171 10.15 27.79 8.63
N ALA A 172 11.40 28.25 8.66
CA ALA A 172 11.77 29.67 8.56
C ALA A 172 12.03 30.10 7.13
#